data_0a895351241ed51425cf76b19323a96b
#
_entry.id   0a895351241ed51425cf76b19323a96b
#
_cell.length_a   1.000
_cell.length_b   1.000
_cell.length_c   1.000
_cell.angle_alpha   90.00
_cell.angle_beta   90.00
_cell.angle_gamma   90.00
#
_symmetry.space_group_name_H-M   'P 1'
#
loop_
_entity.id
_entity.type
_entity.pdbx_description
1 polymer ?
#
loop_
_entity_poly.entity_id
_entity_poly.type
_entity_poly.pdbx_seq_one_letter_code
_entity_poly.pdbx_strand_id
1 'polypeptide(L)'
;MAEAPIGSCKIPGTEARVLDNKLVRIVFVTSEVAPFSKTGGLGEAMDGLPIALAALGHRCMVISPRYDQYKEAWDTGYWGSVPMGGKNESVHFFHTYKQKVDYVFVDHPTFLERVNGLTGAKLYGPEWGQDFADNQARFAYFCKAALKAIQELPLGGAVYGGDCMVVCNDWHSALVPMLIHAEKPTGNWTNTKSAFLCHNAVFQGRFVREEGLASVFGVPERYIDSITFKMPLRIGKYNEKKSCINTMAAGLRYADRALTVSPSYAVECCTDPEKGVELEDLFTLGKCTGILNGVKEGVSPSDKNFVTKTMMTCGAFTAATAPEAKAELKATYRAQNNLPDSTGPLMCFIGRLDAQKGYDLLLEALVEILEDTEMQVVIVGSGRADLVAQTKAVEKKYPSKFFYAGWMGPERYALLAGCDYTLLPSRWEPCGLVQMEAMRMGTLPIVAPTGGLKDTVEDGLNGLWTDKEMSVEAVIDEESVQSIANALKRASKLFIQEPEKVKAMTRAAMAASAEFTWSNAALQYEAVFEELGVKDTLKGGVASVTLETDKQVC
;
A
#
# COMPACT_ATOMS: atom_id res chain seq x y z
N MET A 1 -9.87 -42.20 -21.04
CA MET A 1 -8.73 -41.30 -21.24
C MET A 1 -8.63 -40.47 -19.98
N ALA A 2 -7.55 -40.63 -19.22
CA ALA A 2 -7.37 -39.98 -17.94
C ALA A 2 -7.11 -38.48 -18.12
N GLU A 3 -7.85 -37.64 -17.43
CA GLU A 3 -7.65 -36.21 -17.37
C GLU A 3 -6.29 -35.91 -16.74
N ALA A 4 -5.48 -35.10 -17.42
CA ALA A 4 -4.22 -34.59 -16.90
C ALA A 4 -4.49 -33.60 -15.77
N PRO A 5 -3.69 -33.60 -14.67
CA PRO A 5 -3.88 -32.65 -13.58
C PRO A 5 -3.54 -31.23 -14.04
N ILE A 6 -4.44 -30.30 -13.73
CA ILE A 6 -4.30 -28.86 -13.93
C ILE A 6 -3.01 -28.42 -13.25
N GLY A 7 -2.06 -27.89 -14.03
CA GLY A 7 -0.78 -27.43 -13.55
C GLY A 7 -0.93 -26.31 -12.53
N SER A 8 -0.50 -26.56 -11.31
CA SER A 8 -0.30 -25.52 -10.30
C SER A 8 0.79 -24.59 -10.78
N CYS A 9 0.49 -23.31 -10.95
CA CYS A 9 1.46 -22.26 -11.15
C CYS A 9 2.34 -22.18 -9.89
N LYS A 10 3.50 -22.84 -9.91
CA LYS A 10 4.47 -22.73 -8.83
C LYS A 10 5.20 -21.42 -9.00
N ILE A 11 5.02 -20.50 -8.06
CA ILE A 11 5.92 -19.35 -7.88
C ILE A 11 7.30 -19.94 -7.59
N PRO A 12 8.35 -19.62 -8.38
CA PRO A 12 9.70 -20.13 -8.12
C PRO A 12 10.18 -19.62 -6.76
N GLY A 13 10.43 -20.55 -5.80
CA GLY A 13 11.03 -20.22 -4.51
C GLY A 13 10.26 -20.62 -3.26
N THR A 14 9.06 -21.20 -3.36
CA THR A 14 8.30 -21.66 -2.20
C THR A 14 8.56 -23.14 -1.85
N GLU A 15 9.81 -23.53 -1.68
CA GLU A 15 10.11 -24.69 -0.85
C GLU A 15 10.22 -24.18 0.59
N ALA A 16 9.39 -24.72 1.49
CA ALA A 16 9.45 -24.43 2.91
C ALA A 16 10.84 -24.82 3.44
N ARG A 17 11.77 -23.89 3.43
CA ARG A 17 13.02 -24.01 4.16
C ARG A 17 12.69 -23.78 5.63
N VAL A 18 12.95 -24.78 6.46
CA VAL A 18 13.10 -24.61 7.89
C VAL A 18 14.31 -23.70 8.09
N LEU A 19 14.07 -22.39 8.17
CA LEU A 19 15.11 -21.41 8.43
C LEU A 19 15.62 -21.62 9.86
N ASP A 20 16.92 -21.71 10.05
CA ASP A 20 17.53 -21.62 11.38
C ASP A 20 17.01 -20.36 12.05
N ASN A 21 16.32 -20.50 13.19
CA ASN A 21 15.60 -19.44 13.92
C ASN A 21 16.51 -18.25 14.28
N LYS A 22 16.81 -17.40 13.30
CA LYS A 22 17.54 -16.13 13.50
C LYS A 22 16.53 -15.03 13.80
N LEU A 23 16.34 -14.74 15.06
CA LEU A 23 15.42 -13.68 15.50
C LEU A 23 16.09 -12.30 15.41
N VAL A 24 15.45 -11.37 14.73
CA VAL A 24 15.99 -10.05 14.41
C VAL A 24 15.12 -8.95 15.04
N ARG A 25 15.75 -7.82 15.38
CA ARG A 25 15.04 -6.56 15.66
C ARG A 25 14.78 -5.88 14.33
N ILE A 26 13.51 -5.65 13.99
CA ILE A 26 13.08 -5.02 12.73
C ILE A 26 12.36 -3.72 13.07
N VAL A 27 12.80 -2.63 12.43
CA VAL A 27 12.21 -1.31 12.62
C VAL A 27 11.68 -0.80 11.28
N PHE A 28 10.40 -0.51 11.24
CA PHE A 28 9.74 0.15 10.12
C PHE A 28 9.64 1.64 10.40
N VAL A 29 10.19 2.47 9.53
CA VAL A 29 10.03 3.93 9.58
C VAL A 29 9.08 4.32 8.45
N THR A 30 7.95 4.94 8.77
CA THR A 30 6.86 5.18 7.84
C THR A 30 6.09 6.44 8.16
N SER A 31 5.52 7.08 7.15
CA SER A 31 4.63 8.23 7.36
C SER A 31 3.19 7.85 7.71
N GLU A 32 2.78 6.61 7.47
CA GLU A 32 1.44 6.12 7.72
C GLU A 32 1.47 4.74 8.37
N VAL A 33 0.53 4.48 9.27
CA VAL A 33 0.26 3.15 9.84
C VAL A 33 -1.22 3.04 10.24
N ALA A 34 -1.97 2.14 9.61
CA ALA A 34 -3.36 1.92 9.99
C ALA A 34 -3.44 1.17 11.35
N PRO A 35 -4.47 1.41 12.16
CA PRO A 35 -5.60 2.32 11.93
C PRO A 35 -5.34 3.78 12.31
N PHE A 36 -4.15 4.13 12.78
CA PHE A 36 -3.82 5.46 13.33
C PHE A 36 -3.75 6.54 12.26
N SER A 37 -3.12 6.24 11.13
CA SER A 37 -3.04 7.15 9.99
C SER A 37 -3.03 6.37 8.68
N LYS A 38 -3.81 6.85 7.69
CA LYS A 38 -3.93 6.18 6.40
C LYS A 38 -4.47 7.12 5.33
N THR A 39 -3.78 7.17 4.20
CA THR A 39 -4.27 7.77 2.95
C THR A 39 -4.37 6.75 1.82
N GLY A 40 -3.61 5.65 1.89
CA GLY A 40 -3.52 4.64 0.84
C GLY A 40 -3.00 3.28 1.32
N GLY A 41 -2.41 2.53 0.39
CA GLY A 41 -1.90 1.19 0.63
C GLY A 41 -0.71 1.11 1.59
N LEU A 42 0.08 2.22 1.73
CA LEU A 42 1.19 2.29 2.67
C LEU A 42 0.73 2.03 4.11
N GLY A 43 -0.32 2.72 4.56
CA GLY A 43 -0.85 2.53 5.90
C GLY A 43 -1.36 1.10 6.14
N GLU A 44 -1.95 0.46 5.12
CA GLU A 44 -2.39 -0.95 5.19
C GLU A 44 -1.23 -1.93 5.24
N ALA A 45 -0.18 -1.69 4.48
CA ALA A 45 1.02 -2.52 4.50
C ALA A 45 1.68 -2.50 5.90
N MET A 46 1.70 -1.34 6.55
CA MET A 46 2.26 -1.18 7.89
C MET A 46 1.34 -1.69 9.01
N ASP A 47 0.09 -1.99 8.74
CA ASP A 47 -0.82 -2.74 9.63
C ASP A 47 -0.68 -4.27 9.45
N GLY A 48 -0.10 -4.74 8.35
CA GLY A 48 0.00 -6.17 8.03
C GLY A 48 1.39 -6.77 8.21
N LEU A 49 2.37 -6.25 7.48
CA LEU A 49 3.73 -6.82 7.43
C LEU A 49 4.45 -6.90 8.79
N PRO A 50 4.45 -5.85 9.65
CA PRO A 50 5.11 -5.93 10.94
C PRO A 50 4.51 -6.99 11.85
N ILE A 51 3.19 -7.17 11.80
CA ILE A 51 2.45 -8.19 12.57
C ILE A 51 2.84 -9.60 12.11
N ALA A 52 2.90 -9.83 10.80
CA ALA A 52 3.28 -11.12 10.25
C ALA A 52 4.73 -11.50 10.60
N LEU A 53 5.66 -10.55 10.54
CA LEU A 53 7.05 -10.77 10.97
C LEU A 53 7.15 -11.00 12.50
N ALA A 54 6.36 -10.29 13.30
CA ALA A 54 6.28 -10.52 14.75
C ALA A 54 5.68 -11.90 15.07
N ALA A 55 4.78 -12.42 14.23
CA ALA A 55 4.26 -13.79 14.37
C ALA A 55 5.33 -14.85 14.12
N LEU A 56 6.33 -14.58 13.27
CA LEU A 56 7.51 -15.42 13.06
C LEU A 56 8.53 -15.34 14.22
N GLY A 57 8.29 -14.47 15.22
CA GLY A 57 9.10 -14.34 16.42
C GLY A 57 10.05 -13.13 16.43
N HIS A 58 10.12 -12.36 15.36
CA HIS A 58 10.92 -11.14 15.31
C HIS A 58 10.41 -10.08 16.29
N ARG A 59 11.30 -9.22 16.78
CA ARG A 59 10.93 -8.06 17.55
C ARG A 59 10.70 -6.88 16.59
N CYS A 60 9.45 -6.49 16.39
CA CYS A 60 9.07 -5.47 15.41
C CYS A 60 8.67 -4.16 16.08
N MET A 61 9.13 -3.04 15.50
CA MET A 61 8.72 -1.69 15.85
C MET A 61 8.29 -0.94 14.59
N VAL A 62 7.20 -0.19 14.68
CA VAL A 62 6.76 0.76 13.65
C VAL A 62 6.87 2.17 14.22
N ILE A 63 7.61 3.04 13.55
CA ILE A 63 7.77 4.44 13.93
C ILE A 63 7.04 5.29 12.90
N SER A 64 6.09 6.12 13.34
CA SER A 64 5.36 7.06 12.49
C SER A 64 5.14 8.42 13.17
N PRO A 65 4.82 9.49 12.43
CA PRO A 65 4.44 10.75 13.05
C PRO A 65 3.12 10.61 13.83
N ARG A 66 2.98 11.37 14.91
CA ARG A 66 1.74 11.52 15.67
C ARG A 66 0.88 12.60 15.06
N TYR A 67 -0.14 12.19 14.29
CA TYR A 67 -1.03 13.15 13.62
C TYR A 67 -2.30 13.45 14.40
N ASP A 68 -2.63 12.63 15.40
CA ASP A 68 -3.82 12.77 16.25
C ASP A 68 -3.51 12.31 17.68
N GLN A 69 -4.43 12.50 18.59
CA GLN A 69 -4.29 12.18 20.01
C GLN A 69 -4.26 10.68 20.32
N TYR A 70 -4.34 9.80 19.37
CA TYR A 70 -4.27 8.33 19.48
C TYR A 70 -4.54 7.78 20.89
N LYS A 71 -5.83 7.63 21.25
CA LYS A 71 -6.27 7.28 22.61
C LYS A 71 -5.63 6.01 23.20
N GLU A 72 -5.15 5.10 22.34
CA GLU A 72 -4.51 3.85 22.73
C GLU A 72 -3.00 4.03 23.01
N ALA A 73 -2.42 5.18 22.68
CA ALA A 73 -1.01 5.46 22.87
C ALA A 73 -0.77 6.27 24.16
N TRP A 74 0.20 5.84 24.94
CA TRP A 74 0.60 6.52 26.18
C TRP A 74 1.91 7.27 26.00
N ASP A 75 2.11 8.30 26.81
CA ASP A 75 3.33 9.06 26.90
C ASP A 75 4.46 8.19 27.44
N THR A 76 5.59 8.15 26.74
CA THR A 76 6.77 7.38 27.16
C THR A 76 7.59 8.05 28.25
N GLY A 77 7.35 9.32 28.52
CA GLY A 77 8.17 10.15 29.41
C GLY A 77 9.58 10.45 28.89
N TYR A 78 9.91 10.02 27.65
CA TYR A 78 11.20 10.29 27.03
C TYR A 78 11.22 11.70 26.42
N TRP A 79 12.28 12.47 26.77
CA TRP A 79 12.56 13.77 26.18
C TRP A 79 14.00 13.83 25.66
N GLY A 80 14.18 14.19 24.43
CA GLY A 80 15.47 14.38 23.79
C GLY A 80 15.47 15.57 22.83
N SER A 81 16.51 15.67 22.02
CA SER A 81 16.58 16.68 20.95
C SER A 81 17.35 16.17 19.75
N VAL A 82 17.07 16.76 18.59
CA VAL A 82 17.80 16.53 17.34
C VAL A 82 18.21 17.87 16.71
N PRO A 83 19.40 17.96 16.11
CA PRO A 83 19.85 19.19 15.47
C PRO A 83 19.10 19.41 14.14
N MET A 84 18.57 20.62 13.94
CA MET A 84 17.83 21.03 12.75
C MET A 84 18.24 22.44 12.31
N GLY A 85 19.09 22.55 11.28
CA GLY A 85 19.46 23.87 10.73
C GLY A 85 20.09 24.83 11.74
N GLY A 86 20.98 24.34 12.61
CA GLY A 86 21.66 25.13 13.63
C GLY A 86 20.87 25.34 14.93
N LYS A 87 19.69 24.73 15.07
CA LYS A 87 18.88 24.69 16.30
C LYS A 87 18.71 23.25 16.75
N ASN A 88 18.41 23.08 18.04
CA ASN A 88 17.98 21.78 18.57
C ASN A 88 16.46 21.78 18.71
N GLU A 89 15.79 20.88 17.98
CA GLU A 89 14.37 20.64 18.11
C GLU A 89 14.13 19.52 19.13
N SER A 90 13.13 19.68 19.98
CA SER A 90 12.75 18.69 20.99
C SER A 90 12.18 17.44 20.32
N VAL A 91 12.43 16.28 20.93
CA VAL A 91 11.89 15.00 20.51
C VAL A 91 11.18 14.34 21.66
N HIS A 92 9.97 13.93 21.42
CA HIS A 92 9.11 13.24 22.39
C HIS A 92 8.36 12.10 21.68
N PHE A 93 8.00 11.04 22.41
CA PHE A 93 7.36 9.87 21.84
C PHE A 93 6.14 9.43 22.64
N PHE A 94 5.14 8.97 21.90
CA PHE A 94 4.05 8.15 22.42
C PHE A 94 4.23 6.72 21.95
N HIS A 95 3.70 5.75 22.71
CA HIS A 95 3.88 4.34 22.41
C HIS A 95 2.58 3.56 22.68
N THR A 96 2.35 2.53 21.89
CA THR A 96 1.40 1.46 22.20
C THR A 96 1.97 0.12 21.74
N TYR A 97 1.66 -0.95 22.47
CA TYR A 97 2.05 -2.30 22.13
C TYR A 97 0.81 -3.11 21.74
N LYS A 98 0.79 -3.59 20.51
CA LYS A 98 -0.38 -4.28 19.96
C LYS A 98 0.06 -5.39 19.00
N GLN A 99 -0.54 -6.58 19.11
CA GLN A 99 -0.22 -7.72 18.24
C GLN A 99 1.27 -8.05 18.13
N LYS A 100 1.99 -7.95 19.27
CA LYS A 100 3.45 -8.18 19.40
C LYS A 100 4.33 -7.15 18.66
N VAL A 101 3.77 -6.01 18.27
CA VAL A 101 4.48 -4.91 17.60
C VAL A 101 4.49 -3.68 18.52
N ASP A 102 5.66 -3.04 18.63
CA ASP A 102 5.83 -1.73 19.25
C ASP A 102 5.45 -0.64 18.26
N TYR A 103 4.42 0.16 18.53
CA TYR A 103 4.05 1.34 17.72
C TYR A 103 4.53 2.59 18.44
N VAL A 104 5.46 3.30 17.83
CA VAL A 104 6.07 4.53 18.34
C VAL A 104 5.63 5.71 17.48
N PHE A 105 5.11 6.74 18.14
CA PHE A 105 4.63 7.94 17.47
C PHE A 105 5.51 9.12 17.84
N VAL A 106 6.10 9.76 16.83
CA VAL A 106 6.91 10.97 17.00
C VAL A 106 5.99 12.14 17.25
N ASP A 107 6.00 12.64 18.49
CA ASP A 107 5.19 13.77 18.92
C ASP A 107 5.91 15.09 18.67
N HIS A 108 5.34 15.91 17.79
CA HIS A 108 5.84 17.25 17.49
C HIS A 108 4.74 18.12 16.90
N PRO A 109 4.68 19.42 17.24
CA PRO A 109 3.64 20.33 16.73
C PRO A 109 3.51 20.34 15.21
N THR A 110 4.62 20.15 14.48
CA THR A 110 4.61 20.11 13.01
C THR A 110 3.73 19.00 12.41
N PHE A 111 3.42 17.96 13.19
CA PHE A 111 2.51 16.87 12.79
C PHE A 111 1.14 17.03 13.43
N LEU A 112 1.08 17.03 14.76
CA LEU A 112 -0.16 17.01 15.52
C LEU A 112 -1.02 18.27 15.30
N GLU A 113 -0.41 19.45 15.44
CA GLU A 113 -1.16 20.72 15.33
C GLU A 113 -1.63 21.00 13.91
N ARG A 114 -0.85 20.61 12.91
CA ARG A 114 -1.22 20.82 11.49
C ARG A 114 -2.35 19.93 11.03
N VAL A 115 -2.37 18.68 11.46
CA VAL A 115 -3.43 17.74 11.09
C VAL A 115 -4.65 17.92 12.02
N ASN A 116 -4.43 18.38 13.26
CA ASN A 116 -5.44 18.71 14.25
C ASN A 116 -6.54 17.63 14.40
N GLY A 117 -6.12 16.38 14.52
CA GLY A 117 -7.00 15.23 14.66
C GLY A 117 -7.76 14.81 13.40
N LEU A 118 -7.50 15.47 12.28
CA LEU A 118 -8.06 15.10 10.99
C LEU A 118 -7.06 14.26 10.22
N THR A 119 -7.47 13.10 9.75
CA THR A 119 -6.69 12.17 8.96
C THR A 119 -6.93 12.36 7.45
N GLY A 120 -6.22 11.59 6.62
CA GLY A 120 -6.40 11.58 5.17
C GLY A 120 -5.63 12.68 4.47
N ALA A 121 -6.29 13.48 3.63
CA ALA A 121 -5.65 14.45 2.76
C ALA A 121 -4.77 15.49 3.47
N LYS A 122 -4.94 15.65 4.78
CA LYS A 122 -4.19 16.63 5.58
C LYS A 122 -2.86 16.11 6.16
N LEU A 123 -2.48 14.88 5.96
CA LEU A 123 -1.19 14.36 6.44
C LEU A 123 0.00 15.08 5.79
N TYR A 124 -0.11 15.39 4.50
CA TYR A 124 0.96 15.92 3.67
C TYR A 124 0.72 17.36 3.20
N GLY A 125 -0.49 17.87 3.32
CA GLY A 125 -0.86 19.19 2.84
C GLY A 125 -2.20 19.68 3.38
N PRO A 126 -2.52 20.98 3.20
CA PRO A 126 -3.76 21.57 3.70
C PRO A 126 -5.00 21.00 3.02
N GLU A 127 -4.86 20.61 1.76
CA GLU A 127 -5.92 20.04 0.93
C GLU A 127 -5.36 18.94 0.02
N TRP A 128 -6.25 18.19 -0.62
CA TRP A 128 -5.87 17.18 -1.59
C TRP A 128 -5.09 17.78 -2.76
N GLY A 129 -3.92 17.20 -3.06
CA GLY A 129 -3.04 17.66 -4.14
C GLY A 129 -2.22 18.91 -3.85
N GLN A 130 -2.24 19.42 -2.61
CA GLN A 130 -1.41 20.53 -2.15
C GLN A 130 -0.49 20.05 -1.02
N ASP A 131 0.82 20.16 -1.22
CA ASP A 131 1.82 19.83 -0.21
C ASP A 131 2.07 20.99 0.74
N PHE A 132 2.39 20.71 2.00
CA PHE A 132 2.96 21.73 2.88
C PHE A 132 4.34 22.14 2.38
N ALA A 133 4.60 23.45 2.34
CA ALA A 133 5.84 24.01 1.82
C ALA A 133 7.09 23.54 2.60
N ASP A 134 6.94 23.18 3.86
CA ASP A 134 8.00 22.73 4.76
C ASP A 134 8.07 21.19 4.93
N ASN A 135 7.42 20.41 4.06
CA ASN A 135 7.47 18.94 4.13
C ASN A 135 8.91 18.40 4.14
N GLN A 136 9.82 19.05 3.42
CA GLN A 136 11.24 18.72 3.42
C GLN A 136 11.84 18.73 4.84
N ALA A 137 11.62 19.81 5.60
CA ALA A 137 12.11 19.93 6.98
C ALA A 137 11.33 19.02 7.95
N ARG A 138 10.01 18.90 7.79
CA ARG A 138 9.14 18.04 8.58
C ARG A 138 9.62 16.58 8.57
N PHE A 139 9.84 16.03 7.38
CA PHE A 139 10.26 14.64 7.25
C PHE A 139 11.77 14.44 7.51
N ALA A 140 12.61 15.45 7.35
CA ALA A 140 13.98 15.42 7.85
C ALA A 140 14.02 15.30 9.39
N TYR A 141 13.21 16.11 10.08
CA TYR A 141 13.03 15.99 11.53
C TYR A 141 12.52 14.60 11.91
N PHE A 142 11.48 14.10 11.24
CA PHE A 142 10.92 12.76 11.47
C PHE A 142 11.99 11.65 11.37
N CYS A 143 12.81 11.66 10.31
CA CYS A 143 13.87 10.68 10.12
C CYS A 143 14.91 10.71 11.26
N LYS A 144 15.31 11.89 11.73
CA LYS A 144 16.23 12.01 12.86
C LYS A 144 15.60 11.56 14.17
N ALA A 145 14.35 11.93 14.42
CA ALA A 145 13.60 11.48 15.59
C ALA A 145 13.44 9.95 15.59
N ALA A 146 13.20 9.33 14.42
CA ALA A 146 13.12 7.88 14.29
C ALA A 146 14.45 7.20 14.67
N LEU A 147 15.58 7.69 14.18
CA LEU A 147 16.90 7.18 14.57
C LEU A 147 17.14 7.30 16.09
N LYS A 148 16.71 8.42 16.67
CA LYS A 148 16.81 8.63 18.10
C LYS A 148 15.93 7.64 18.90
N ALA A 149 14.73 7.35 18.45
CA ALA A 149 13.89 6.33 19.05
C ALA A 149 14.56 4.94 19.04
N ILE A 150 15.19 4.56 17.93
CA ILE A 150 15.88 3.27 17.81
C ILE A 150 17.03 3.16 18.83
N GLN A 151 17.81 4.24 19.01
CA GLN A 151 18.99 4.24 19.85
C GLN A 151 18.70 4.41 21.34
N GLU A 152 17.70 5.23 21.69
CA GLU A 152 17.58 5.75 23.04
C GLU A 152 16.24 5.43 23.73
N LEU A 153 15.18 5.05 22.99
CA LEU A 153 13.88 4.79 23.60
C LEU A 153 13.82 3.36 24.17
N PRO A 154 13.78 3.19 25.50
CA PRO A 154 13.70 1.86 26.10
C PRO A 154 12.25 1.36 26.10
N LEU A 155 11.97 0.35 25.31
CA LEU A 155 10.68 -0.32 25.23
C LEU A 155 10.81 -1.73 25.84
N GLY A 156 10.00 -2.06 26.84
CA GLY A 156 10.13 -3.33 27.56
C GLY A 156 11.48 -3.48 28.28
N GLY A 157 12.08 -2.36 28.71
CA GLY A 157 13.35 -2.34 29.42
C GLY A 157 14.61 -2.40 28.53
N ALA A 158 14.48 -2.42 27.20
CA ALA A 158 15.63 -2.44 26.29
C ALA A 158 15.39 -1.59 25.05
N VAL A 159 16.44 -0.90 24.59
CA VAL A 159 16.44 -0.18 23.31
C VAL A 159 16.51 -1.18 22.14
N TYR A 160 16.09 -0.75 20.94
CA TYR A 160 16.34 -1.52 19.73
C TYR A 160 17.82 -1.51 19.34
N GLY A 161 18.47 -0.35 19.44
CA GLY A 161 19.92 -0.20 19.25
C GLY A 161 20.35 -0.32 17.78
N GLY A 162 21.66 -0.25 17.57
CA GLY A 162 22.29 -0.25 16.25
C GLY A 162 22.45 -1.62 15.59
N ASP A 163 21.98 -2.70 16.22
CA ASP A 163 22.01 -4.06 15.65
C ASP A 163 20.59 -4.47 15.22
N CYS A 164 20.08 -3.83 14.18
CA CYS A 164 18.71 -4.05 13.72
C CYS A 164 18.60 -3.99 12.18
N MET A 165 17.51 -4.50 11.65
CA MET A 165 17.06 -4.25 10.29
C MET A 165 16.13 -3.04 10.25
N VAL A 166 16.46 -2.01 9.48
CA VAL A 166 15.63 -0.82 9.31
C VAL A 166 14.99 -0.82 7.94
N VAL A 167 13.66 -0.83 7.88
CA VAL A 167 12.88 -0.76 6.63
C VAL A 167 12.23 0.62 6.53
N CYS A 168 12.69 1.41 5.56
CA CYS A 168 12.23 2.77 5.33
C CYS A 168 11.20 2.79 4.21
N ASN A 169 10.04 3.41 4.46
CA ASN A 169 8.89 3.36 3.57
C ASN A 169 8.66 4.70 2.88
N ASP A 170 8.74 4.71 1.56
CA ASP A 170 8.56 5.86 0.69
C ASP A 170 9.47 7.06 1.03
N TRP A 171 9.35 8.14 0.27
CA TRP A 171 10.20 9.32 0.34
C TRP A 171 10.25 10.00 1.73
N HIS A 172 9.19 9.85 2.51
CA HIS A 172 9.05 10.46 3.84
C HIS A 172 10.08 9.94 4.85
N SER A 173 10.53 8.72 4.70
CA SER A 173 11.53 8.08 5.56
C SER A 173 12.87 7.83 4.84
N ALA A 174 12.98 8.23 3.59
CA ALA A 174 14.10 7.90 2.72
C ALA A 174 15.44 8.54 3.14
N LEU A 175 15.44 9.56 4.00
CA LEU A 175 16.67 10.10 4.57
C LEU A 175 17.30 9.19 5.63
N VAL A 176 16.56 8.26 6.23
CA VAL A 176 17.08 7.36 7.27
C VAL A 176 18.28 6.54 6.80
N PRO A 177 18.26 5.83 5.65
CA PRO A 177 19.44 5.12 5.16
C PRO A 177 20.64 6.03 4.93
N MET A 178 20.43 7.23 4.43
CA MET A 178 21.49 8.21 4.20
C MET A 178 22.11 8.69 5.52
N LEU A 179 21.31 8.94 6.55
CA LEU A 179 21.77 9.33 7.88
C LEU A 179 22.55 8.20 8.54
N ILE A 180 22.06 6.96 8.49
CA ILE A 180 22.77 5.76 8.95
C ILE A 180 24.14 5.66 8.26
N HIS A 181 24.16 5.79 6.91
CA HIS A 181 25.40 5.71 6.15
C HIS A 181 26.39 6.84 6.54
N ALA A 182 25.91 8.04 6.79
CA ALA A 182 26.75 9.18 7.18
C ALA A 182 27.38 8.99 8.59
N GLU A 183 26.70 8.31 9.49
CA GLU A 183 27.16 8.06 10.86
C GLU A 183 27.99 6.77 11.02
N LYS A 184 27.92 5.81 10.10
CA LYS A 184 28.71 4.56 10.18
C LYS A 184 30.21 4.77 10.46
N PRO A 185 30.90 5.77 9.87
CA PRO A 185 32.33 6.00 10.15
C PRO A 185 32.62 6.41 11.60
N THR A 186 31.63 6.87 12.36
CA THR A 186 31.79 7.21 13.78
C THR A 186 31.69 6.00 14.72
N GLY A 187 31.41 4.82 14.18
CA GLY A 187 31.18 3.59 14.94
C GLY A 187 29.72 3.32 15.26
N ASN A 188 28.82 4.28 14.98
CA ASN A 188 27.37 4.08 15.10
C ASN A 188 26.87 3.23 13.93
N TRP A 189 25.79 2.48 14.13
CA TRP A 189 25.07 1.73 13.09
C TRP A 189 25.93 0.67 12.36
N THR A 190 27.04 0.19 12.96
CA THR A 190 28.02 -0.69 12.30
C THR A 190 27.38 -1.97 11.78
N ASN A 191 26.48 -2.57 12.55
CA ASN A 191 25.81 -3.83 12.19
C ASN A 191 24.40 -3.62 11.62
N THR A 192 23.90 -2.39 11.60
CA THR A 192 22.58 -2.08 11.04
C THR A 192 22.57 -2.31 9.55
N LYS A 193 21.54 -3.00 9.09
CA LYS A 193 21.17 -3.13 7.70
C LYS A 193 19.92 -2.31 7.41
N SER A 194 19.81 -1.79 6.22
CA SER A 194 18.66 -0.99 5.80
C SER A 194 18.10 -1.44 4.46
N ALA A 195 16.77 -1.44 4.36
CA ALA A 195 16.06 -1.55 3.09
C ALA A 195 15.20 -0.32 2.86
N PHE A 196 15.12 0.11 1.63
CA PHE A 196 14.19 1.13 1.20
C PHE A 196 13.03 0.47 0.46
N LEU A 197 11.82 0.55 1.01
CA LEU A 197 10.59 -0.01 0.45
C LEU A 197 9.79 1.10 -0.24
N CYS A 198 9.76 1.06 -1.57
CA CYS A 198 9.00 1.95 -2.41
C CYS A 198 7.59 1.42 -2.62
N HIS A 199 6.57 2.14 -2.14
CA HIS A 199 5.17 1.80 -2.39
C HIS A 199 4.64 2.44 -3.67
N ASN A 200 5.19 3.61 -4.08
CA ASN A 200 4.82 4.29 -5.31
C ASN A 200 5.92 5.24 -5.77
N ALA A 201 6.63 4.87 -6.84
CA ALA A 201 7.76 5.63 -7.39
C ALA A 201 7.38 6.99 -8.01
N VAL A 202 6.09 7.24 -8.26
CA VAL A 202 5.63 8.53 -8.78
C VAL A 202 5.72 9.65 -7.72
N PHE A 203 5.58 9.30 -6.44
CA PHE A 203 5.68 10.25 -5.32
C PHE A 203 7.07 10.18 -4.69
N GLN A 204 7.96 11.10 -5.05
CA GLN A 204 9.39 11.01 -4.77
C GLN A 204 9.94 11.97 -3.73
N GLY A 205 9.14 12.91 -3.21
CA GLY A 205 9.63 13.93 -2.29
C GLY A 205 10.68 14.81 -2.94
N ARG A 206 10.31 15.47 -4.03
CA ARG A 206 11.16 16.42 -4.76
C ARG A 206 10.94 17.82 -4.25
N PHE A 207 12.01 18.48 -3.86
CA PHE A 207 12.00 19.84 -3.32
C PHE A 207 13.07 20.69 -4.00
N VAL A 208 12.83 22.00 -4.09
CA VAL A 208 13.86 22.92 -4.58
C VAL A 208 15.09 22.80 -3.69
N ARG A 209 16.28 22.69 -4.29
CA ARG A 209 17.53 22.72 -3.54
C ARG A 209 17.75 24.12 -2.98
N GLU A 210 17.63 24.27 -1.69
CA GLU A 210 17.90 25.51 -0.94
C GLU A 210 19.29 25.47 -0.32
N GLU A 211 19.86 26.64 -0.02
CA GLU A 211 21.09 26.74 0.76
C GLU A 211 20.86 26.25 2.19
N GLY A 212 21.88 25.62 2.78
CA GLY A 212 21.83 25.14 4.16
C GLY A 212 21.13 23.81 4.40
N LEU A 213 20.67 23.12 3.37
CA LEU A 213 20.03 21.80 3.50
C LEU A 213 20.91 20.77 4.20
N ALA A 214 22.22 20.82 3.99
CA ALA A 214 23.16 19.93 4.67
C ALA A 214 23.07 20.08 6.19
N SER A 215 22.90 21.30 6.70
CA SER A 215 22.68 21.56 8.13
C SER A 215 21.30 21.07 8.61
N VAL A 216 20.26 21.26 7.80
CA VAL A 216 18.90 20.77 8.10
C VAL A 216 18.89 19.25 8.17
N PHE A 217 19.51 18.57 7.19
CA PHE A 217 19.58 17.11 7.17
C PHE A 217 20.62 16.54 8.13
N GLY A 218 21.61 17.36 8.55
CA GLY A 218 22.67 16.93 9.46
C GLY A 218 23.72 16.04 8.78
N VAL A 219 23.98 16.27 7.51
CA VAL A 219 24.95 15.51 6.70
C VAL A 219 25.90 16.46 5.96
N PRO A 220 27.13 16.01 5.61
CA PRO A 220 28.01 16.77 4.73
C PRO A 220 27.39 17.09 3.36
N GLU A 221 27.76 18.23 2.74
CA GLU A 221 27.21 18.70 1.48
C GLU A 221 27.25 17.67 0.34
N ARG A 222 28.28 16.81 0.29
CA ARG A 222 28.40 15.73 -0.70
C ARG A 222 27.18 14.79 -0.74
N TYR A 223 26.44 14.65 0.37
CA TYR A 223 25.21 13.85 0.41
C TYR A 223 24.05 14.58 -0.27
N ILE A 224 23.99 15.90 -0.09
CA ILE A 224 23.00 16.74 -0.80
C ILE A 224 23.28 16.71 -2.31
N ASP A 225 24.56 16.84 -2.71
CA ASP A 225 24.97 16.74 -4.12
C ASP A 225 24.56 15.41 -4.74
N SER A 226 24.69 14.30 -4.00
CA SER A 226 24.37 12.97 -4.50
C SER A 226 22.88 12.71 -4.75
N ILE A 227 22.00 13.52 -4.19
CA ILE A 227 20.54 13.44 -4.37
C ILE A 227 19.98 14.65 -5.11
N THR A 228 20.86 15.48 -5.69
CA THR A 228 20.49 16.65 -6.47
C THR A 228 20.32 16.28 -7.93
N PHE A 229 19.19 16.67 -8.51
CA PHE A 229 18.81 16.45 -9.89
C PHE A 229 18.50 17.77 -10.58
N LYS A 230 18.57 17.79 -11.90
CA LYS A 230 17.93 18.86 -12.68
C LYS A 230 16.43 18.67 -12.55
N MET A 231 15.71 19.79 -12.47
CA MET A 231 14.25 19.73 -12.32
C MET A 231 13.62 18.82 -13.36
N PRO A 232 12.83 17.86 -12.92
CA PRO A 232 12.07 17.05 -13.85
C PRO A 232 10.92 17.85 -14.43
N LEU A 233 10.74 17.68 -15.69
CA LEU A 233 9.76 18.40 -16.51
C LEU A 233 8.30 18.02 -16.17
N ARG A 234 8.06 16.89 -15.52
CA ARG A 234 6.71 16.31 -15.33
C ARG A 234 5.90 16.87 -14.15
N ILE A 235 6.51 17.58 -13.22
CA ILE A 235 5.79 18.13 -12.07
C ILE A 235 5.71 19.66 -12.20
N GLY A 236 4.76 20.12 -12.99
CA GLY A 236 4.50 21.46 -13.49
C GLY A 236 4.46 22.68 -12.54
N LYS A 237 5.08 22.60 -11.36
CA LYS A 237 5.16 23.74 -10.42
C LYS A 237 6.54 24.39 -10.32
N TYR A 238 7.56 23.85 -10.99
CA TYR A 238 8.92 24.30 -10.83
C TYR A 238 9.48 24.92 -12.11
N ASN A 239 10.28 25.96 -11.96
CA ASN A 239 11.00 26.58 -13.06
C ASN A 239 12.16 25.65 -13.48
N GLU A 240 12.24 25.28 -14.75
CA GLU A 240 13.23 24.36 -15.36
C GLU A 240 14.71 24.70 -15.07
N LYS A 241 14.99 25.91 -14.60
CA LYS A 241 16.34 26.37 -14.27
C LYS A 241 16.82 26.07 -12.85
N LYS A 242 15.95 25.54 -11.97
CA LYS A 242 16.30 25.25 -10.57
C LYS A 242 16.72 23.79 -10.41
N SER A 243 17.77 23.56 -9.62
CA SER A 243 18.11 22.22 -9.13
C SER A 243 17.10 21.81 -8.06
N CYS A 244 16.77 20.53 -8.00
CA CYS A 244 15.97 19.94 -6.93
C CYS A 244 16.73 18.82 -6.22
N ILE A 245 16.39 18.59 -4.97
CA ILE A 245 16.73 17.34 -4.29
C ILE A 245 15.59 16.33 -4.47
N ASN A 246 15.95 15.07 -4.49
CA ASN A 246 15.00 13.96 -4.53
C ASN A 246 15.25 13.06 -3.31
N THR A 247 14.35 13.09 -2.31
CA THR A 247 14.56 12.32 -1.09
C THR A 247 14.43 10.81 -1.31
N MET A 248 13.58 10.36 -2.24
CA MET A 248 13.52 8.93 -2.61
C MET A 248 14.87 8.43 -3.12
N ALA A 249 15.59 9.25 -3.88
CA ALA A 249 16.94 8.92 -4.32
C ALA A 249 17.92 8.68 -3.16
N ALA A 250 17.73 9.34 -2.01
CA ALA A 250 18.53 9.07 -0.81
C ALA A 250 18.27 7.64 -0.30
N GLY A 251 17.00 7.24 -0.21
CA GLY A 251 16.62 5.89 0.18
C GLY A 251 17.22 4.82 -0.73
N LEU A 252 17.03 4.97 -2.04
CA LEU A 252 17.54 4.03 -3.04
C LEU A 252 19.07 3.94 -3.07
N ARG A 253 19.76 5.06 -2.93
CA ARG A 253 21.23 5.13 -3.03
C ARG A 253 21.95 4.60 -1.80
N TYR A 254 21.40 4.79 -0.62
CA TYR A 254 22.10 4.54 0.64
C TYR A 254 21.56 3.34 1.43
N ALA A 255 20.42 2.76 1.05
CA ALA A 255 19.97 1.50 1.61
C ALA A 255 20.80 0.31 1.08
N ASP A 256 20.92 -0.74 1.88
CA ASP A 256 21.59 -1.99 1.48
C ASP A 256 20.75 -2.77 0.43
N ARG A 257 19.45 -2.55 0.36
CA ARG A 257 18.52 -3.15 -0.60
C ARG A 257 17.37 -2.19 -0.95
N ALA A 258 17.00 -2.15 -2.23
CA ALA A 258 15.73 -1.56 -2.67
C ALA A 258 14.65 -2.63 -2.73
N LEU A 259 13.45 -2.31 -2.26
CA LEU A 259 12.28 -3.17 -2.27
C LEU A 259 11.09 -2.42 -2.87
N THR A 260 10.16 -3.16 -3.45
CA THR A 260 8.85 -2.64 -3.85
C THR A 260 7.76 -3.70 -3.66
N VAL A 261 6.52 -3.35 -3.95
CA VAL A 261 5.33 -4.07 -3.49
C VAL A 261 4.76 -5.08 -4.49
N SER A 262 5.48 -5.36 -5.59
CA SER A 262 5.17 -6.49 -6.48
C SER A 262 6.34 -6.79 -7.43
N PRO A 263 6.48 -8.04 -7.91
CA PRO A 263 7.54 -8.43 -8.85
C PRO A 263 7.53 -7.66 -10.17
N SER A 264 6.37 -7.57 -10.83
CA SER A 264 6.25 -6.83 -12.09
C SER A 264 6.53 -5.33 -11.92
N TYR A 265 6.10 -4.74 -10.80
CA TYR A 265 6.40 -3.34 -10.52
C TYR A 265 7.90 -3.11 -10.27
N ALA A 266 8.61 -4.06 -9.66
CA ALA A 266 10.07 -3.97 -9.54
C ALA A 266 10.76 -3.92 -10.90
N VAL A 267 10.31 -4.74 -11.84
CA VAL A 267 10.82 -4.70 -13.23
C VAL A 267 10.49 -3.35 -13.88
N GLU A 268 9.25 -2.89 -13.77
CA GLU A 268 8.81 -1.60 -14.30
C GLU A 268 9.64 -0.44 -13.72
N CYS A 269 9.87 -0.39 -12.41
CA CYS A 269 10.71 0.64 -11.78
C CYS A 269 12.16 0.63 -12.29
N CYS A 270 12.69 -0.51 -12.68
CA CYS A 270 14.07 -0.64 -13.18
C CYS A 270 14.22 -0.35 -14.68
N THR A 271 13.14 -0.52 -15.48
CA THR A 271 13.26 -0.57 -16.95
C THR A 271 12.36 0.42 -17.68
N ASP A 272 11.32 0.92 -17.04
CA ASP A 272 10.35 1.84 -17.64
C ASP A 272 10.51 3.25 -17.09
N PRO A 273 10.97 4.24 -17.90
CA PRO A 273 11.13 5.63 -17.46
C PRO A 273 9.84 6.30 -16.99
N GLU A 274 8.70 5.78 -17.40
CA GLU A 274 7.40 6.31 -16.97
C GLU A 274 7.00 5.79 -15.59
N LYS A 275 7.48 4.63 -15.20
CA LYS A 275 7.19 3.98 -13.91
C LYS A 275 8.29 4.23 -12.87
N GLY A 276 9.56 4.19 -13.25
CA GLY A 276 10.71 4.52 -12.39
C GLY A 276 10.91 6.01 -12.18
N VAL A 277 10.37 6.83 -13.12
CA VAL A 277 10.33 8.30 -13.04
C VAL A 277 11.72 8.90 -12.74
N GLU A 278 12.68 8.61 -13.63
CA GLU A 278 14.09 9.07 -13.59
C GLU A 278 14.96 8.41 -12.49
N LEU A 279 14.48 7.38 -11.81
CA LEU A 279 15.25 6.67 -10.79
C LEU A 279 15.56 5.21 -11.16
N GLU A 280 15.35 4.79 -12.42
CA GLU A 280 15.51 3.41 -12.90
C GLU A 280 16.90 2.85 -12.58
N ASP A 281 17.94 3.65 -12.82
CA ASP A 281 19.32 3.28 -12.50
C ASP A 281 19.52 3.03 -10.99
N LEU A 282 18.87 3.82 -10.13
CA LEU A 282 18.97 3.66 -8.68
C LEU A 282 18.19 2.45 -8.19
N PHE A 283 17.02 2.15 -8.75
CA PHE A 283 16.31 0.91 -8.48
C PHE A 283 17.15 -0.31 -8.89
N THR A 284 17.78 -0.25 -10.06
CA THR A 284 18.67 -1.31 -10.56
C THR A 284 19.90 -1.49 -9.67
N LEU A 285 20.60 -0.41 -9.29
CA LEU A 285 21.75 -0.45 -8.37
C LEU A 285 21.37 -0.97 -6.99
N GLY A 286 20.19 -0.62 -6.49
CA GLY A 286 19.63 -1.11 -5.24
C GLY A 286 19.16 -2.56 -5.27
N LYS A 287 19.30 -3.26 -6.41
CA LYS A 287 18.82 -4.63 -6.64
C LYS A 287 17.34 -4.75 -6.23
N CYS A 288 16.51 -3.91 -6.85
CA CYS A 288 15.10 -3.80 -6.49
C CYS A 288 14.42 -5.17 -6.56
N THR A 289 13.86 -5.58 -5.43
CA THR A 289 13.12 -6.84 -5.28
C THR A 289 11.66 -6.52 -5.00
N GLY A 290 10.75 -7.08 -5.79
CA GLY A 290 9.32 -6.93 -5.62
C GLY A 290 8.73 -8.05 -4.77
N ILE A 291 8.01 -7.69 -3.70
CA ILE A 291 7.31 -8.62 -2.83
C ILE A 291 5.83 -8.19 -2.75
N LEU A 292 4.93 -9.07 -3.16
CA LEU A 292 3.50 -8.79 -3.09
C LEU A 292 3.03 -8.55 -1.66
N ASN A 293 2.25 -7.51 -1.46
CA ASN A 293 1.53 -7.28 -0.21
C ASN A 293 0.49 -8.38 0.03
N GLY A 294 0.14 -8.60 1.29
CA GLY A 294 -0.95 -9.49 1.67
C GLY A 294 -2.27 -8.73 1.85
N VAL A 295 -3.37 -9.47 1.78
CA VAL A 295 -4.68 -9.00 2.26
C VAL A 295 -4.71 -9.16 3.78
N LYS A 296 -5.32 -8.19 4.46
CA LYS A 296 -5.44 -8.18 5.93
C LYS A 296 -6.03 -9.50 6.44
N GLU A 297 -5.43 -10.03 7.51
CA GLU A 297 -5.97 -11.21 8.19
C GLU A 297 -7.40 -10.95 8.68
N GLY A 298 -8.25 -11.99 8.60
CA GLY A 298 -9.67 -11.89 8.95
C GLY A 298 -10.56 -11.30 7.85
N VAL A 299 -10.02 -10.78 6.73
CA VAL A 299 -10.79 -10.45 5.53
C VAL A 299 -11.07 -11.76 4.78
N SER A 300 -12.12 -12.45 5.15
CA SER A 300 -12.51 -13.72 4.53
C SER A 300 -14.02 -13.90 4.52
N PRO A 301 -14.63 -14.26 3.39
CA PRO A 301 -16.06 -14.53 3.33
C PRO A 301 -16.46 -15.81 4.10
N SER A 302 -15.52 -16.67 4.49
CA SER A 302 -15.78 -17.84 5.33
C SER A 302 -15.74 -17.53 6.84
N ASP A 303 -15.26 -16.36 7.24
CA ASP A 303 -15.24 -15.92 8.64
C ASP A 303 -16.58 -15.27 9.02
N LYS A 304 -17.29 -15.90 9.97
CA LYS A 304 -18.60 -15.42 10.45
C LYS A 304 -18.54 -14.03 11.07
N ASN A 305 -17.45 -13.69 11.78
CA ASN A 305 -17.28 -12.37 12.39
C ASN A 305 -17.08 -11.29 11.32
N PHE A 306 -16.29 -11.61 10.29
CA PHE A 306 -16.10 -10.73 9.16
C PHE A 306 -17.41 -10.48 8.42
N VAL A 307 -18.14 -11.52 8.09
CA VAL A 307 -19.45 -11.46 7.41
C VAL A 307 -20.43 -10.60 8.19
N THR A 308 -20.53 -10.80 9.52
CA THR A 308 -21.40 -9.98 10.39
C THR A 308 -20.96 -8.52 10.40
N LYS A 309 -19.67 -8.24 10.56
CA LYS A 309 -19.11 -6.88 10.60
C LYS A 309 -19.29 -6.13 9.29
N THR A 310 -19.28 -6.83 8.18
CA THR A 310 -19.42 -6.27 6.82
C THR A 310 -20.88 -6.28 6.32
N MET A 311 -21.83 -6.70 7.16
CA MET A 311 -23.27 -6.72 6.89
C MET A 311 -23.66 -7.59 5.67
N MET A 312 -22.92 -8.67 5.42
CA MET A 312 -23.30 -9.63 4.37
C MET A 312 -24.52 -10.44 4.82
N THR A 313 -25.59 -10.41 4.04
CA THR A 313 -26.86 -11.08 4.35
C THR A 313 -26.83 -12.59 4.12
N CYS A 314 -26.01 -13.05 3.18
CA CYS A 314 -25.91 -14.45 2.77
C CYS A 314 -25.22 -15.38 3.79
N GLY A 315 -24.74 -14.85 4.92
CA GLY A 315 -23.91 -15.62 5.83
C GLY A 315 -22.51 -15.89 5.30
N ALA A 316 -21.75 -16.74 5.99
CA ALA A 316 -20.40 -17.12 5.57
C ALA A 316 -20.44 -18.09 4.38
N PHE A 317 -19.53 -17.88 3.41
CA PHE A 317 -19.47 -18.70 2.20
C PHE A 317 -18.04 -19.07 1.80
N THR A 318 -17.93 -20.08 0.95
CA THR A 318 -16.69 -20.60 0.38
C THR A 318 -16.76 -20.56 -1.15
N ALA A 319 -15.69 -20.94 -1.82
CA ALA A 319 -15.68 -21.03 -3.28
C ALA A 319 -16.77 -21.96 -3.86
N ALA A 320 -17.17 -22.98 -3.09
CA ALA A 320 -18.23 -23.92 -3.50
C ALA A 320 -19.64 -23.29 -3.42
N THR A 321 -19.89 -22.44 -2.44
CA THR A 321 -21.19 -21.78 -2.17
C THR A 321 -21.20 -20.30 -2.61
N ALA A 322 -20.14 -19.83 -3.24
CA ALA A 322 -20.04 -18.46 -3.72
C ALA A 322 -21.13 -18.07 -4.74
N PRO A 323 -21.54 -18.93 -5.70
CA PRO A 323 -22.56 -18.53 -6.67
C PRO A 323 -23.89 -18.13 -6.02
N GLU A 324 -24.35 -18.90 -5.05
CA GLU A 324 -25.60 -18.64 -4.33
C GLU A 324 -25.49 -17.40 -3.44
N ALA A 325 -24.40 -17.29 -2.68
CA ALA A 325 -24.12 -16.15 -1.82
C ALA A 325 -24.05 -14.84 -2.61
N LYS A 326 -23.36 -14.85 -3.74
CA LYS A 326 -23.24 -13.68 -4.63
C LYS A 326 -24.58 -13.27 -5.24
N ALA A 327 -25.40 -14.24 -5.64
CA ALA A 327 -26.75 -13.97 -6.16
C ALA A 327 -27.63 -13.27 -5.12
N GLU A 328 -27.60 -13.74 -3.85
CA GLU A 328 -28.34 -13.12 -2.75
C GLU A 328 -27.83 -11.71 -2.45
N LEU A 329 -26.52 -11.51 -2.32
CA LEU A 329 -25.92 -10.19 -2.05
C LEU A 329 -26.21 -9.21 -3.18
N LYS A 330 -26.16 -9.63 -4.44
CA LYS A 330 -26.50 -8.82 -5.60
C LYS A 330 -27.96 -8.38 -5.56
N ALA A 331 -28.89 -9.30 -5.32
CA ALA A 331 -30.32 -8.99 -5.19
C ALA A 331 -30.57 -8.02 -4.04
N THR A 332 -29.93 -8.27 -2.87
CA THR A 332 -30.03 -7.39 -1.71
C THR A 332 -29.53 -5.98 -2.04
N TYR A 333 -28.37 -5.85 -2.68
CA TYR A 333 -27.81 -4.54 -3.05
C TYR A 333 -28.71 -3.78 -4.02
N ARG A 334 -29.23 -4.46 -5.05
CA ARG A 334 -30.20 -3.87 -6.01
C ARG A 334 -31.43 -3.35 -5.30
N ALA A 335 -32.03 -4.15 -4.41
CA ALA A 335 -33.22 -3.76 -3.67
C ALA A 335 -32.97 -2.56 -2.74
N GLN A 336 -31.86 -2.54 -2.03
CA GLN A 336 -31.50 -1.45 -1.10
C GLN A 336 -31.22 -0.12 -1.82
N ASN A 337 -30.75 -0.16 -3.05
CA ASN A 337 -30.36 1.03 -3.82
C ASN A 337 -31.33 1.36 -4.97
N ASN A 338 -32.51 0.72 -4.99
CA ASN A 338 -33.54 0.90 -6.02
C ASN A 338 -33.00 0.68 -7.47
N LEU A 339 -32.02 -0.18 -7.63
CA LEU A 339 -31.57 -0.62 -8.94
C LEU A 339 -32.53 -1.70 -9.45
N PRO A 340 -33.02 -1.58 -10.70
CA PRO A 340 -33.88 -2.59 -11.29
C PRO A 340 -33.13 -3.91 -11.49
N ASP A 341 -33.87 -5.00 -11.60
CA ASP A 341 -33.30 -6.27 -12.04
C ASP A 341 -32.71 -6.13 -13.45
N SER A 342 -31.61 -6.81 -13.66
CA SER A 342 -30.91 -6.82 -14.93
C SER A 342 -30.40 -8.23 -15.22
N THR A 343 -30.41 -8.62 -16.50
CA THR A 343 -29.79 -9.85 -17.01
C THR A 343 -28.29 -9.72 -17.17
N GLY A 344 -27.77 -8.50 -17.12
CA GLY A 344 -26.35 -8.20 -17.19
C GLY A 344 -25.62 -8.28 -15.86
N PRO A 345 -24.29 -8.24 -15.89
CA PRO A 345 -23.45 -8.27 -14.70
C PRO A 345 -23.60 -7.00 -13.85
N LEU A 346 -23.43 -7.14 -12.54
CA LEU A 346 -23.17 -6.03 -11.62
C LEU A 346 -21.66 -5.86 -11.47
N MET A 347 -21.17 -4.68 -11.81
CA MET A 347 -19.76 -4.34 -11.74
C MET A 347 -19.52 -3.23 -10.71
N CYS A 348 -18.33 -3.16 -10.12
CA CYS A 348 -17.97 -2.04 -9.25
C CYS A 348 -16.58 -1.50 -9.56
N PHE A 349 -16.41 -0.19 -9.33
CA PHE A 349 -15.11 0.44 -9.19
C PHE A 349 -14.97 0.87 -7.72
N ILE A 350 -13.86 0.49 -7.08
CA ILE A 350 -13.56 0.88 -5.69
C ILE A 350 -12.19 1.54 -5.66
N GLY A 351 -12.14 2.85 -5.43
CA GLY A 351 -10.85 3.55 -5.42
C GLY A 351 -10.99 5.07 -5.42
N ARG A 352 -9.82 5.73 -5.48
CA ARG A 352 -9.78 7.17 -5.67
C ARG A 352 -10.22 7.52 -7.09
N LEU A 353 -11.04 8.57 -7.20
CA LEU A 353 -11.45 9.08 -8.51
C LEU A 353 -10.36 10.03 -9.02
N ASP A 354 -9.30 9.44 -9.58
CA ASP A 354 -8.14 10.16 -10.10
C ASP A 354 -7.55 9.49 -11.35
N ALA A 355 -6.59 10.17 -11.98
CA ALA A 355 -5.96 9.70 -13.20
C ALA A 355 -5.11 8.44 -12.99
N GLN A 356 -4.47 8.26 -11.81
CA GLN A 356 -3.69 7.06 -11.51
C GLN A 356 -4.53 5.80 -11.66
N LYS A 357 -5.76 5.84 -11.13
CA LYS A 357 -6.68 4.71 -11.18
C LYS A 357 -7.39 4.55 -12.53
N GLY A 358 -7.06 5.41 -13.51
CA GLY A 358 -7.68 5.39 -14.83
C GLY A 358 -9.19 5.66 -14.81
N TYR A 359 -9.66 6.34 -13.74
CA TYR A 359 -11.10 6.55 -13.57
C TYR A 359 -11.69 7.47 -14.64
N ASP A 360 -10.93 8.45 -15.09
CA ASP A 360 -11.29 9.31 -16.21
C ASP A 360 -11.49 8.52 -17.51
N LEU A 361 -10.59 7.60 -17.83
CA LEU A 361 -10.72 6.68 -18.98
C LEU A 361 -11.93 5.75 -18.83
N LEU A 362 -12.12 5.20 -17.62
CA LEU A 362 -13.24 4.31 -17.33
C LEU A 362 -14.58 5.02 -17.52
N LEU A 363 -14.68 6.27 -17.07
CA LEU A 363 -15.93 7.03 -17.16
C LEU A 363 -16.32 7.27 -18.61
N GLU A 364 -15.37 7.63 -19.49
CA GLU A 364 -15.59 7.77 -20.93
C GLU A 364 -16.01 6.43 -21.57
N ALA A 365 -15.27 5.35 -21.28
CA ALA A 365 -15.61 4.03 -21.80
C ALA A 365 -17.02 3.57 -21.40
N LEU A 366 -17.45 3.86 -20.16
CA LEU A 366 -18.79 3.53 -19.68
C LEU A 366 -19.86 4.35 -20.40
N VAL A 367 -19.64 5.65 -20.64
CA VAL A 367 -20.59 6.51 -21.37
C VAL A 367 -20.84 5.98 -22.78
N GLU A 368 -19.81 5.41 -23.44
CA GLU A 368 -19.95 4.85 -24.79
C GLU A 368 -20.79 3.57 -24.84
N ILE A 369 -20.77 2.75 -23.78
CA ILE A 369 -21.32 1.39 -23.86
C ILE A 369 -22.55 1.13 -22.98
N LEU A 370 -22.88 2.02 -22.03
CA LEU A 370 -23.99 1.80 -21.10
C LEU A 370 -25.35 1.72 -21.82
N GLU A 371 -25.55 2.41 -22.93
CA GLU A 371 -26.81 2.34 -23.69
C GLU A 371 -27.04 0.96 -24.30
N ASP A 372 -25.97 0.36 -24.81
CA ASP A 372 -25.99 -0.88 -25.61
C ASP A 372 -25.78 -2.16 -24.78
N THR A 373 -25.66 -2.03 -23.44
CA THR A 373 -25.40 -3.18 -22.58
C THR A 373 -26.38 -3.25 -21.41
N GLU A 374 -26.60 -4.45 -20.90
CA GLU A 374 -27.41 -4.70 -19.70
C GLU A 374 -26.58 -4.64 -18.39
N MET A 375 -25.32 -4.18 -18.44
CA MET A 375 -24.49 -4.07 -17.24
C MET A 375 -25.00 -2.98 -16.31
N GLN A 376 -24.78 -3.20 -15.03
CA GLN A 376 -24.95 -2.19 -13.99
C GLN A 376 -23.61 -1.92 -13.31
N VAL A 377 -23.31 -0.65 -13.03
CA VAL A 377 -22.01 -0.24 -12.48
C VAL A 377 -22.20 0.60 -11.24
N VAL A 378 -21.46 0.25 -10.18
CA VAL A 378 -21.42 0.97 -8.90
C VAL A 378 -20.06 1.60 -8.73
N ILE A 379 -20.00 2.90 -8.50
CA ILE A 379 -18.78 3.65 -8.25
C ILE A 379 -18.66 3.96 -6.76
N VAL A 380 -17.59 3.48 -6.14
CA VAL A 380 -17.27 3.69 -4.73
C VAL A 380 -15.96 4.46 -4.61
N GLY A 381 -15.99 5.61 -3.99
CA GLY A 381 -14.80 6.41 -3.74
C GLY A 381 -15.06 7.91 -3.81
N SER A 382 -13.99 8.65 -3.65
CA SER A 382 -13.94 10.10 -3.80
C SER A 382 -12.60 10.50 -4.42
N GLY A 383 -12.45 11.75 -4.84
CA GLY A 383 -11.22 12.20 -5.48
C GLY A 383 -11.35 13.60 -6.06
N ARG A 384 -10.87 13.79 -7.28
CA ARG A 384 -10.94 15.07 -7.99
C ARG A 384 -12.38 15.55 -8.13
N ALA A 385 -12.61 16.81 -7.79
CA ALA A 385 -13.97 17.40 -7.77
C ALA A 385 -14.65 17.38 -9.14
N ASP A 386 -13.87 17.57 -10.22
CA ASP A 386 -14.36 17.50 -11.60
C ASP A 386 -14.83 16.09 -11.97
N LEU A 387 -14.08 15.05 -11.59
CA LEU A 387 -14.48 13.66 -11.83
C LEU A 387 -15.71 13.26 -11.01
N VAL A 388 -15.80 13.73 -9.76
CA VAL A 388 -17.02 13.52 -8.93
C VAL A 388 -18.23 14.18 -9.57
N ALA A 389 -18.09 15.38 -10.11
CA ALA A 389 -19.18 16.08 -10.80
C ALA A 389 -19.63 15.35 -12.08
N GLN A 390 -18.67 14.86 -12.88
CA GLN A 390 -18.95 14.06 -14.07
C GLN A 390 -19.65 12.74 -13.72
N THR A 391 -19.18 12.04 -12.66
CA THR A 391 -19.79 10.80 -12.15
C THR A 391 -21.28 11.00 -11.83
N LYS A 392 -21.61 12.08 -11.12
CA LYS A 392 -23.03 12.43 -10.82
C LYS A 392 -23.84 12.78 -12.07
N ALA A 393 -23.21 13.37 -13.08
CA ALA A 393 -23.89 13.64 -14.35
C ALA A 393 -24.22 12.35 -15.12
N VAL A 394 -23.29 11.36 -15.12
CA VAL A 394 -23.53 10.05 -15.71
C VAL A 394 -24.63 9.29 -14.95
N GLU A 395 -24.61 9.29 -13.62
CA GLU A 395 -25.66 8.70 -12.77
C GLU A 395 -27.04 9.28 -13.12
N LYS A 396 -27.13 10.59 -13.25
CA LYS A 396 -28.39 11.27 -13.66
C LYS A 396 -28.85 10.86 -15.05
N LYS A 397 -27.93 10.61 -15.98
CA LYS A 397 -28.24 10.19 -17.34
C LYS A 397 -28.68 8.72 -17.41
N TYR A 398 -28.07 7.84 -16.57
CA TYR A 398 -28.30 6.39 -16.58
C TYR A 398 -28.73 5.85 -15.20
N PRO A 399 -29.82 6.32 -14.60
CA PRO A 399 -30.19 6.02 -13.20
C PRO A 399 -30.51 4.54 -12.94
N SER A 400 -30.80 3.75 -13.97
CA SER A 400 -31.04 2.30 -13.86
C SER A 400 -29.77 1.44 -14.05
N LYS A 401 -28.69 2.02 -14.53
CA LYS A 401 -27.46 1.29 -14.90
C LYS A 401 -26.20 1.79 -14.20
N PHE A 402 -26.21 2.99 -13.66
CA PHE A 402 -25.03 3.60 -13.04
C PHE A 402 -25.40 4.22 -11.70
N PHE A 403 -24.62 3.89 -10.66
CA PHE A 403 -24.87 4.34 -9.29
C PHE A 403 -23.58 4.83 -8.62
N TYR A 404 -23.61 6.02 -8.05
CA TYR A 404 -22.50 6.60 -7.31
C TYR A 404 -22.74 6.51 -5.80
N ALA A 405 -22.09 5.54 -5.14
CA ALA A 405 -22.23 5.31 -3.70
C ALA A 405 -21.38 6.27 -2.84
N GLY A 406 -20.45 7.03 -3.44
CA GLY A 406 -19.52 7.83 -2.67
C GLY A 406 -18.53 6.98 -1.88
N TRP A 407 -18.10 7.44 -0.70
CA TRP A 407 -17.21 6.67 0.16
C TRP A 407 -18.01 5.63 0.96
N MET A 408 -17.49 4.40 1.04
CA MET A 408 -18.07 3.32 1.83
C MET A 408 -17.06 2.80 2.87
N GLY A 409 -17.57 2.40 4.03
CA GLY A 409 -16.80 1.75 5.08
C GLY A 409 -16.66 0.23 4.87
N PRO A 410 -16.75 -0.56 5.96
CA PRO A 410 -16.66 -2.03 5.87
C PRO A 410 -17.75 -2.68 5.00
N GLU A 411 -18.89 -2.03 4.84
CA GLU A 411 -20.02 -2.47 3.99
C GLU A 411 -19.63 -2.60 2.51
N ARG A 412 -18.52 -1.97 2.06
CA ARG A 412 -17.99 -2.15 0.72
C ARG A 412 -17.68 -3.61 0.39
N TYR A 413 -17.39 -4.43 1.40
CA TYR A 413 -17.13 -5.86 1.18
C TYR A 413 -18.40 -6.64 0.82
N ALA A 414 -19.56 -6.25 1.34
CA ALA A 414 -20.83 -6.84 0.94
C ALA A 414 -21.16 -6.50 -0.52
N LEU A 415 -20.95 -5.24 -0.92
CA LEU A 415 -21.04 -4.84 -2.33
C LEU A 415 -20.05 -5.64 -3.20
N LEU A 416 -18.77 -5.67 -2.79
CA LEU A 416 -17.73 -6.36 -3.54
C LEU A 416 -18.07 -7.84 -3.72
N ALA A 417 -18.54 -8.52 -2.68
CA ALA A 417 -18.97 -9.91 -2.76
C ALA A 417 -20.21 -10.11 -3.64
N GLY A 418 -21.12 -9.14 -3.71
CA GLY A 418 -22.29 -9.17 -4.59
C GLY A 418 -22.02 -8.86 -6.05
N CYS A 419 -20.94 -8.14 -6.36
CA CYS A 419 -20.56 -7.82 -7.74
C CYS A 419 -20.00 -9.04 -8.49
N ASP A 420 -20.20 -9.08 -9.80
CA ASP A 420 -19.59 -10.08 -10.67
C ASP A 420 -18.18 -9.71 -11.05
N TYR A 421 -17.94 -8.41 -11.28
CA TYR A 421 -16.65 -7.88 -11.66
C TYR A 421 -16.29 -6.62 -10.88
N THR A 422 -14.98 -6.41 -10.67
CA THR A 422 -14.43 -5.14 -10.20
C THR A 422 -13.46 -4.55 -11.23
N LEU A 423 -13.46 -3.22 -11.35
CA LEU A 423 -12.83 -2.49 -12.45
C LEU A 423 -11.57 -1.79 -11.96
N LEU A 424 -10.41 -2.11 -12.54
CA LEU A 424 -9.11 -1.53 -12.19
C LEU A 424 -8.30 -1.15 -13.45
N PRO A 425 -8.76 -0.18 -14.24
CA PRO A 425 -8.04 0.27 -15.44
C PRO A 425 -6.92 1.25 -15.09
N SER A 426 -6.13 0.90 -14.07
CA SER A 426 -5.09 1.78 -13.55
C SER A 426 -3.99 2.04 -14.57
N ARG A 427 -3.54 3.30 -14.68
CA ARG A 427 -2.38 3.67 -15.50
C ARG A 427 -1.09 3.09 -14.94
N TRP A 428 -0.99 3.04 -13.62
CA TRP A 428 0.04 2.30 -12.90
C TRP A 428 -0.52 1.83 -11.56
N GLU A 429 -0.19 0.60 -11.19
CA GLU A 429 -0.65 -0.02 -9.96
C GLU A 429 0.50 -0.80 -9.31
N PRO A 430 1.19 -0.21 -8.33
CA PRO A 430 2.35 -0.87 -7.71
C PRO A 430 2.06 -2.25 -7.16
N CYS A 431 0.94 -2.43 -6.50
CA CYS A 431 0.51 -3.72 -5.98
C CYS A 431 -0.96 -4.01 -6.32
N GLY A 432 -1.85 -3.08 -5.90
CA GLY A 432 -3.29 -3.28 -5.92
C GLY A 432 -3.75 -4.23 -4.81
N LEU A 433 -4.50 -3.71 -3.86
CA LEU A 433 -5.13 -4.52 -2.81
C LEU A 433 -6.58 -4.87 -3.16
N VAL A 434 -7.25 -3.98 -3.90
CA VAL A 434 -8.67 -4.11 -4.24
C VAL A 434 -8.94 -5.36 -5.08
N GLN A 435 -8.10 -5.68 -6.07
CA GLN A 435 -8.28 -6.92 -6.85
C GLN A 435 -8.05 -8.17 -5.99
N MET A 436 -7.09 -8.16 -5.07
CA MET A 436 -6.86 -9.30 -4.17
C MET A 436 -8.05 -9.50 -3.22
N GLU A 437 -8.59 -8.40 -2.65
CA GLU A 437 -9.81 -8.42 -1.84
C GLU A 437 -11.01 -8.92 -2.67
N ALA A 438 -11.16 -8.44 -3.91
CA ALA A 438 -12.22 -8.85 -4.82
C ALA A 438 -12.16 -10.34 -5.14
N MET A 439 -10.98 -10.83 -5.52
CA MET A 439 -10.77 -12.26 -5.79
C MET A 439 -11.11 -13.12 -4.58
N ARG A 440 -10.78 -12.66 -3.37
CA ARG A 440 -11.12 -13.33 -2.11
C ARG A 440 -12.64 -13.39 -1.88
N MET A 441 -13.38 -12.37 -2.31
CA MET A 441 -14.84 -12.33 -2.27
C MET A 441 -15.50 -13.04 -3.48
N GLY A 442 -14.73 -13.65 -4.37
CA GLY A 442 -15.21 -14.33 -5.57
C GLY A 442 -15.65 -13.34 -6.67
N THR A 443 -15.15 -12.12 -6.67
CA THR A 443 -15.42 -11.10 -7.68
C THR A 443 -14.26 -11.01 -8.64
N LEU A 444 -14.54 -11.10 -9.93
CA LEU A 444 -13.52 -11.17 -10.97
C LEU A 444 -12.97 -9.77 -11.28
N PRO A 445 -11.66 -9.54 -11.19
CA PRO A 445 -11.08 -8.27 -11.58
C PRO A 445 -11.00 -8.13 -13.11
N ILE A 446 -11.33 -6.93 -13.61
CA ILE A 446 -11.03 -6.47 -14.97
C ILE A 446 -9.96 -5.41 -14.84
N VAL A 447 -8.74 -5.68 -15.32
CA VAL A 447 -7.55 -4.90 -15.01
C VAL A 447 -6.79 -4.44 -16.26
N ALA A 448 -6.16 -3.27 -16.18
CA ALA A 448 -5.06 -2.95 -17.07
C ALA A 448 -3.83 -3.77 -16.66
N PRO A 449 -3.11 -4.42 -17.60
CA PRO A 449 -1.98 -5.29 -17.27
C PRO A 449 -0.72 -4.49 -16.88
N THR A 450 -0.70 -3.88 -15.68
CA THR A 450 0.40 -3.08 -15.14
C THR A 450 0.73 -3.46 -13.70
N GLY A 451 2.01 -3.43 -13.33
CA GLY A 451 2.51 -3.66 -11.98
C GLY A 451 1.94 -4.90 -11.32
N GLY A 452 1.51 -4.78 -10.07
CA GLY A 452 0.96 -5.90 -9.28
C GLY A 452 -0.34 -6.51 -9.83
N LEU A 453 -1.02 -5.85 -10.76
CA LEU A 453 -2.17 -6.42 -11.45
C LEU A 453 -1.74 -7.57 -12.37
N LYS A 454 -0.57 -7.47 -13.02
CA LYS A 454 0.03 -8.58 -13.80
C LYS A 454 0.39 -9.78 -12.93
N ASP A 455 0.80 -9.53 -11.69
CA ASP A 455 1.26 -10.58 -10.78
C ASP A 455 0.11 -11.36 -10.13
N THR A 456 -1.09 -10.80 -10.13
CA THR A 456 -2.24 -11.33 -9.41
C THR A 456 -3.37 -11.81 -10.30
N VAL A 457 -3.47 -11.30 -11.53
CA VAL A 457 -4.57 -11.60 -12.44
C VAL A 457 -4.05 -12.27 -13.71
N GLU A 458 -4.57 -13.45 -14.00
CA GLU A 458 -4.34 -14.19 -15.22
C GLU A 458 -5.58 -14.11 -16.13
N ASP A 459 -5.39 -13.56 -17.35
CA ASP A 459 -6.49 -13.28 -18.27
C ASP A 459 -7.26 -14.55 -18.65
N GLY A 460 -8.57 -14.53 -18.45
CA GLY A 460 -9.47 -15.63 -18.77
C GLY A 460 -9.46 -16.80 -17.77
N LEU A 461 -8.60 -16.76 -16.74
CA LEU A 461 -8.54 -17.78 -15.68
C LEU A 461 -9.17 -17.27 -14.38
N ASN A 462 -8.67 -16.17 -13.82
CA ASN A 462 -9.11 -15.63 -12.53
C ASN A 462 -9.52 -14.15 -12.60
N GLY A 463 -9.54 -13.57 -13.80
CA GLY A 463 -9.95 -12.22 -14.12
C GLY A 463 -9.84 -11.97 -15.62
N LEU A 464 -9.94 -10.71 -16.02
CA LEU A 464 -9.81 -10.28 -17.41
C LEU A 464 -8.84 -9.12 -17.52
N TRP A 465 -8.10 -9.07 -18.62
CA TRP A 465 -7.26 -7.92 -18.97
C TRP A 465 -7.93 -7.03 -19.99
N THR A 466 -7.61 -5.75 -19.96
CA THR A 466 -7.79 -4.84 -21.09
C THR A 466 -6.83 -5.23 -22.22
N ASP A 467 -7.08 -4.78 -23.43
CA ASP A 467 -6.26 -5.17 -24.59
C ASP A 467 -4.81 -4.67 -24.51
N LYS A 468 -4.56 -3.62 -23.71
CA LYS A 468 -3.24 -3.01 -23.51
C LYS A 468 -3.11 -2.35 -22.14
N GLU A 469 -1.89 -1.97 -21.76
CA GLU A 469 -1.64 -1.02 -20.65
C GLU A 469 -2.20 0.36 -20.99
N MET A 470 -2.61 1.10 -19.95
CA MET A 470 -3.03 2.48 -20.11
C MET A 470 -1.82 3.41 -20.20
N SER A 471 -1.93 4.48 -20.99
CA SER A 471 -0.92 5.55 -21.00
C SER A 471 -0.76 6.15 -19.62
N VAL A 472 0.47 6.37 -19.16
CA VAL A 472 0.75 7.00 -17.84
C VAL A 472 0.43 8.49 -17.86
N GLU A 473 0.37 9.10 -19.02
CA GLU A 473 -0.03 10.50 -19.14
C GLU A 473 -1.49 10.68 -18.70
N ALA A 474 -1.75 11.71 -17.91
CA ALA A 474 -3.09 12.01 -17.42
C ALA A 474 -3.95 12.66 -18.54
N VAL A 475 -3.95 12.01 -19.71
CA VAL A 475 -4.71 12.42 -20.91
C VAL A 475 -5.72 11.30 -21.22
N ILE A 476 -6.89 11.68 -21.68
CA ILE A 476 -7.87 10.74 -22.20
C ILE A 476 -7.51 10.46 -23.67
N ASP A 477 -7.03 9.26 -23.92
CA ASP A 477 -6.72 8.77 -25.27
C ASP A 477 -7.74 7.73 -25.71
N GLU A 478 -8.13 7.79 -26.98
CA GLU A 478 -9.18 6.96 -27.56
C GLU A 478 -8.85 5.47 -27.51
N GLU A 479 -7.58 5.09 -27.70
CA GLU A 479 -7.16 3.69 -27.68
C GLU A 479 -7.32 3.07 -26.29
N SER A 480 -6.98 3.80 -25.22
CA SER A 480 -7.19 3.35 -23.84
C SER A 480 -8.66 3.24 -23.49
N VAL A 481 -9.48 4.22 -23.90
CA VAL A 481 -10.94 4.19 -23.72
C VAL A 481 -11.53 2.96 -24.42
N GLN A 482 -11.17 2.73 -25.70
CA GLN A 482 -11.66 1.60 -26.47
C GLN A 482 -11.22 0.25 -25.89
N SER A 483 -9.97 0.15 -25.41
CA SER A 483 -9.44 -1.05 -24.75
C SER A 483 -10.26 -1.41 -23.50
N ILE A 484 -10.60 -0.43 -22.67
CA ILE A 484 -11.49 -0.63 -21.51
C ILE A 484 -12.89 -1.04 -21.97
N ALA A 485 -13.48 -0.34 -22.93
CA ALA A 485 -14.81 -0.66 -23.47
C ALA A 485 -14.90 -2.10 -24.01
N ASN A 486 -13.87 -2.54 -24.73
CA ASN A 486 -13.77 -3.92 -25.23
C ASN A 486 -13.76 -4.95 -24.10
N ALA A 487 -12.95 -4.72 -23.04
CA ALA A 487 -12.88 -5.61 -21.88
C ALA A 487 -14.23 -5.70 -21.15
N LEU A 488 -14.94 -4.58 -20.99
CA LEU A 488 -16.26 -4.54 -20.38
C LEU A 488 -17.32 -5.28 -21.23
N LYS A 489 -17.31 -5.08 -22.55
CA LYS A 489 -18.18 -5.82 -23.49
C LYS A 489 -17.87 -7.33 -23.46
N ARG A 490 -16.56 -7.71 -23.42
CA ARG A 490 -16.13 -9.10 -23.27
C ARG A 490 -16.65 -9.70 -21.96
N ALA A 491 -16.53 -9.00 -20.84
CA ALA A 491 -17.03 -9.44 -19.54
C ALA A 491 -18.55 -9.64 -19.55
N SER A 492 -19.31 -8.69 -20.10
CA SER A 492 -20.76 -8.78 -20.23
C SER A 492 -21.18 -9.98 -21.09
N LYS A 493 -20.49 -10.19 -22.21
CA LYS A 493 -20.75 -11.35 -23.09
C LYS A 493 -20.48 -12.67 -22.38
N LEU A 494 -19.34 -12.80 -21.69
CA LEU A 494 -19.01 -14.00 -20.91
C LEU A 494 -20.06 -14.28 -19.84
N PHE A 495 -20.49 -13.25 -19.10
CA PHE A 495 -21.48 -13.38 -18.04
C PHE A 495 -22.81 -13.94 -18.55
N ILE A 496 -23.29 -13.44 -19.72
CA ILE A 496 -24.59 -13.83 -20.29
C ILE A 496 -24.49 -15.17 -21.02
N GLN A 497 -23.44 -15.40 -21.80
CA GLN A 497 -23.36 -16.54 -22.74
C GLN A 497 -22.61 -17.74 -22.18
N GLU A 498 -21.68 -17.55 -21.24
CA GLU A 498 -20.82 -18.59 -20.68
C GLU A 498 -20.83 -18.62 -19.13
N PRO A 499 -22.00 -18.70 -18.47
CA PRO A 499 -22.12 -18.56 -17.02
C PRO A 499 -21.31 -19.62 -16.25
N GLU A 500 -21.17 -20.83 -16.76
CA GLU A 500 -20.37 -21.88 -16.11
C GLU A 500 -18.87 -21.57 -16.13
N LYS A 501 -18.40 -20.91 -17.19
CA LYS A 501 -17.03 -20.41 -17.27
C LYS A 501 -16.79 -19.30 -16.23
N VAL A 502 -17.72 -18.36 -16.09
CA VAL A 502 -17.65 -17.32 -15.04
C VAL A 502 -17.59 -17.93 -13.65
N LYS A 503 -18.41 -18.96 -13.36
CA LYS A 503 -18.35 -19.68 -12.09
C LYS A 503 -16.99 -20.40 -11.88
N ALA A 504 -16.43 -20.97 -12.93
CA ALA A 504 -15.10 -21.60 -12.88
C ALA A 504 -14.01 -20.55 -12.60
N MET A 505 -14.05 -19.40 -13.27
CA MET A 505 -13.15 -18.27 -13.02
C MET A 505 -13.28 -17.74 -11.59
N THR A 506 -14.52 -17.60 -11.08
CA THR A 506 -14.77 -17.20 -9.68
C THR A 506 -14.07 -18.14 -8.68
N ARG A 507 -14.19 -19.45 -8.89
CA ARG A 507 -13.48 -20.42 -8.04
C ARG A 507 -11.97 -20.31 -8.15
N ALA A 508 -11.44 -20.11 -9.36
CA ALA A 508 -10.01 -19.92 -9.59
C ALA A 508 -9.50 -18.63 -8.92
N ALA A 509 -10.26 -17.53 -8.99
CA ALA A 509 -9.94 -16.28 -8.32
C ALA A 509 -9.87 -16.44 -6.79
N MET A 510 -10.87 -17.10 -6.20
CA MET A 510 -10.88 -17.37 -4.75
C MET A 510 -9.71 -18.25 -4.33
N ALA A 511 -9.37 -19.28 -5.12
CA ALA A 511 -8.22 -20.16 -4.85
C ALA A 511 -6.89 -19.38 -4.94
N ALA A 512 -6.68 -18.60 -5.99
CA ALA A 512 -5.48 -17.78 -6.15
C ALA A 512 -5.33 -16.77 -5.00
N SER A 513 -6.42 -16.19 -4.53
CA SER A 513 -6.41 -15.19 -3.45
C SER A 513 -5.94 -15.75 -2.10
N ALA A 514 -5.95 -17.07 -1.90
CA ALA A 514 -5.45 -17.69 -0.68
C ALA A 514 -3.94 -17.49 -0.46
N GLU A 515 -3.20 -17.29 -1.55
CA GLU A 515 -1.76 -17.05 -1.52
C GLU A 515 -1.40 -15.59 -1.16
N PHE A 516 -2.34 -14.66 -1.31
CA PHE A 516 -2.11 -13.24 -1.04
C PHE A 516 -2.24 -12.94 0.45
N THR A 517 -1.25 -13.38 1.23
CA THR A 517 -1.23 -13.24 2.69
C THR A 517 0.01 -12.50 3.16
N TRP A 518 -0.11 -11.78 4.27
CA TRP A 518 1.05 -11.16 4.92
C TRP A 518 2.04 -12.20 5.44
N SER A 519 1.58 -13.39 5.78
CA SER A 519 2.46 -14.49 6.19
C SER A 519 3.37 -14.93 5.04
N ASN A 520 2.85 -15.08 3.82
CA ASN A 520 3.65 -15.40 2.63
C ASN A 520 4.60 -14.24 2.27
N ALA A 521 4.16 -12.99 2.40
CA ALA A 521 5.02 -11.84 2.22
C ALA A 521 6.16 -11.83 3.26
N ALA A 522 5.86 -12.03 4.54
CA ALA A 522 6.84 -12.02 5.62
C ALA A 522 7.98 -13.02 5.40
N LEU A 523 7.70 -14.24 4.91
CA LEU A 523 8.72 -15.23 4.55
C LEU A 523 9.67 -14.74 3.45
N GLN A 524 9.16 -13.99 2.47
CA GLN A 524 9.99 -13.41 1.41
C GLN A 524 10.85 -12.24 1.95
N TYR A 525 10.30 -11.43 2.87
CA TYR A 525 11.10 -10.41 3.57
C TYR A 525 12.21 -11.03 4.42
N GLU A 526 11.93 -12.13 5.15
CA GLU A 526 12.97 -12.87 5.89
C GLU A 526 14.10 -13.32 4.99
N ALA A 527 13.80 -13.89 3.81
CA ALA A 527 14.80 -14.33 2.84
C ALA A 527 15.71 -13.16 2.40
N VAL A 528 15.14 -11.98 2.16
CA VAL A 528 15.93 -10.77 1.84
C VAL A 528 16.79 -10.35 3.03
N PHE A 529 16.29 -10.40 4.25
CA PHE A 529 17.07 -10.03 5.44
C PHE A 529 18.23 -10.99 5.69
N GLU A 530 18.05 -12.28 5.41
CA GLU A 530 19.14 -13.27 5.44
C GLU A 530 20.22 -13.00 4.39
N GLU A 531 19.84 -12.70 3.14
CA GLU A 531 20.77 -12.32 2.08
C GLU A 531 21.60 -11.08 2.45
N LEU A 532 21.03 -10.14 3.21
CA LEU A 532 21.73 -8.96 3.72
C LEU A 532 22.69 -9.29 4.88
N GLY A 533 22.65 -10.51 5.38
CA GLY A 533 23.50 -10.94 6.50
C GLY A 533 23.11 -10.29 7.83
N VAL A 534 21.81 -10.03 8.02
CA VAL A 534 21.30 -9.51 9.31
C VAL A 534 21.56 -10.56 10.37
N LYS A 535 22.31 -10.16 11.43
CA LYS A 535 22.71 -11.09 12.50
C LYS A 535 21.54 -11.36 13.43
N ASP A 536 21.52 -12.55 14.02
CA ASP A 536 20.63 -12.88 15.14
C ASP A 536 20.96 -11.98 16.33
N THR A 537 20.09 -11.00 16.58
CA THR A 537 20.31 -9.99 17.63
C THR A 537 19.56 -10.31 18.92
N LEU A 538 18.78 -11.41 18.96
CA LEU A 538 17.98 -11.78 20.14
C LEU A 538 18.61 -12.90 20.99
N LYS A 539 19.60 -13.62 20.50
CA LYS A 539 20.30 -14.68 21.25
C LYS A 539 21.16 -14.19 22.42
N GLY A 540 21.24 -12.90 22.69
CA GLY A 540 22.12 -12.29 23.69
C GLY A 540 21.45 -11.64 24.89
N GLY A 541 20.14 -11.71 25.11
CA GLY A 541 19.58 -10.94 26.22
C GLY A 541 18.07 -10.92 26.40
N VAL A 542 17.42 -12.06 26.49
CA VAL A 542 16.11 -12.13 27.16
C VAL A 542 16.15 -13.26 28.15
N ALA A 543 16.48 -12.93 29.42
CA ALA A 543 16.02 -13.74 30.52
C ALA A 543 14.51 -13.85 30.41
N SER A 544 14.02 -15.08 30.38
CA SER A 544 12.58 -15.40 30.37
C SER A 544 11.90 -14.67 31.52
N VAL A 545 11.20 -13.60 31.26
CA VAL A 545 10.23 -13.06 32.20
C VAL A 545 8.99 -13.94 32.08
N THR A 546 8.90 -14.92 32.97
CA THR A 546 7.65 -15.60 33.28
C THR A 546 6.66 -14.55 33.76
N LEU A 547 5.66 -14.27 32.97
CA LEU A 547 4.48 -13.53 33.43
C LEU A 547 3.76 -14.42 34.46
N GLU A 548 4.02 -14.17 35.74
CA GLU A 548 3.11 -14.59 36.80
C GLU A 548 1.76 -13.88 36.57
N THR A 549 0.76 -14.66 36.35
CA THR A 549 -0.62 -14.21 36.31
C THR A 549 -1.06 -13.86 37.73
N ASP A 550 -1.00 -12.59 38.07
CA ASP A 550 -1.73 -12.11 39.26
C ASP A 550 -3.20 -11.93 38.91
N LYS A 551 -3.97 -12.90 39.39
CA LYS A 551 -5.40 -12.73 39.68
C LYS A 551 -5.52 -11.92 40.96
N GLN A 552 -6.15 -10.74 40.87
CA GLN A 552 -7.04 -10.18 41.93
C GLN A 552 -7.52 -8.80 41.46
N VAL A 553 -8.81 -8.71 41.08
CA VAL A 553 -9.93 -8.21 41.91
C VAL A 553 -9.83 -6.71 42.31
N CYS A 554 -10.50 -5.87 41.59
CA CYS A 554 -11.71 -5.10 41.92
C CYS A 554 -12.11 -4.26 40.72
#